data_a2c192cd0fd8560ac5d71a0fb2b5f643
#
_entry.id   a2c192cd0fd8560ac5d71a0fb2b5f643
#
_cell.length_a   1.000
_cell.length_b   1.000
_cell.length_c   1.000
_cell.angle_alpha   90.00
_cell.angle_beta   90.00
_cell.angle_gamma   90.00
#
_symmetry.space_group_name_H-M   'P 1'
#
loop_
_entity.id
_entity.type
_entity.pdbx_description
1 polymer ?
#
loop_
_entity_poly.entity_id
_entity_poly.type
_entity_poly.pdbx_seq_one_letter_code
_entity_poly.pdbx_strand_id
1 'polypeptide(L)'
;MLTHYQNPVFDQYMADPFVLQHEGHYYAYGTGSRSPDGWAFPVLHSTDLVNWQPRGWSLIPPGGDEFWAPEVAYHNGVFYMYYSARGIDRKDHQLRVATHTSPLGPFRDAGNLLVPDQPFTIDAHPFQDRDGQWYLFYSQDFLTIDDPYRVGTGIVVDRMLDMVTLAGEPRVVIRPHADWQLFKAQRPMYGAVYDWYTIEGAALRLHNDRYYCFFSGGAWEHDNYGIAYVIADHVLGPYSLPAGDQQVLLRSVPGYVIGPGHNSFTTSPNGKQEYIVYHAWDPKMTARRMCIDKLDWDRGTPVIHGPTWTPQPLAKSNT
;
A
#
# COMPACT_ATOMS: atom_id res chain seq x y z
N MET A 1 -7.93 -10.41 27.85
CA MET A 1 -8.20 -9.52 26.70
C MET A 1 -7.16 -8.43 26.69
N LEU A 2 -6.47 -8.22 25.54
CA LEU A 2 -5.58 -7.09 25.37
C LEU A 2 -6.43 -5.81 25.41
N THR A 3 -6.00 -4.85 26.19
CA THR A 3 -6.68 -3.54 26.30
C THR A 3 -5.93 -2.44 25.56
N HIS A 4 -4.70 -2.72 25.14
CA HIS A 4 -3.80 -1.76 24.50
C HIS A 4 -2.96 -2.44 23.42
N TYR A 5 -2.54 -1.68 22.42
CA TYR A 5 -1.44 -2.00 21.50
C TYR A 5 -0.33 -0.94 21.64
N GLN A 6 0.85 -1.25 21.16
CA GLN A 6 1.97 -0.32 21.03
C GLN A 6 2.70 -0.58 19.72
N ASN A 7 2.97 0.49 18.99
CA ASN A 7 3.75 0.43 17.76
C ASN A 7 5.27 0.31 18.05
N PRO A 8 5.99 -0.48 17.22
CA PRO A 8 5.46 -1.32 16.14
C PRO A 8 4.70 -2.54 16.68
N VAL A 9 3.62 -2.96 16.01
CA VAL A 9 2.86 -4.18 16.37
C VAL A 9 3.55 -5.46 15.87
N PHE A 10 4.53 -5.31 14.98
CA PHE A 10 5.46 -6.35 14.58
C PHE A 10 6.87 -5.76 14.49
N ASP A 11 7.81 -6.27 15.28
CA ASP A 11 9.12 -5.66 15.54
C ASP A 11 10.23 -6.11 14.57
N GLN A 12 9.94 -7.05 13.66
CA GLN A 12 10.85 -7.46 12.60
C GLN A 12 10.62 -6.63 11.34
N TYR A 13 11.55 -6.74 10.38
CA TYR A 13 11.44 -6.06 9.10
C TYR A 13 10.19 -6.52 8.35
N MET A 14 9.30 -5.59 8.06
CA MET A 14 8.12 -5.77 7.24
C MET A 14 7.73 -4.41 6.65
N ALA A 15 8.15 -4.16 5.42
CA ALA A 15 7.78 -2.95 4.69
C ALA A 15 6.49 -3.17 3.89
N ASP A 16 5.84 -2.08 3.50
CA ASP A 16 4.67 -2.07 2.63
C ASP A 16 3.58 -3.05 3.13
N PRO A 17 3.15 -2.95 4.42
CA PRO A 17 2.29 -3.95 5.02
C PRO A 17 0.85 -3.83 4.51
N PHE A 18 0.33 -4.93 4.01
CA PHE A 18 -1.07 -5.11 3.67
C PHE A 18 -1.74 -6.11 4.63
N VAL A 19 -2.91 -5.77 5.16
CA VAL A 19 -3.66 -6.65 6.06
C VAL A 19 -4.99 -7.06 5.43
N LEU A 20 -5.10 -8.33 5.06
CA LEU A 20 -6.35 -8.97 4.68
C LEU A 20 -7.11 -9.41 5.94
N GLN A 21 -8.38 -9.01 6.09
CA GLN A 21 -9.31 -9.60 7.06
C GLN A 21 -10.19 -10.62 6.32
N HIS A 22 -10.16 -11.87 6.78
CA HIS A 22 -10.94 -12.95 6.19
C HIS A 22 -11.40 -13.93 7.27
N GLU A 23 -12.71 -14.22 7.32
CA GLU A 23 -13.33 -15.18 8.26
C GLU A 23 -12.93 -14.97 9.74
N GLY A 24 -12.86 -13.72 10.19
CA GLY A 24 -12.50 -13.36 11.57
C GLY A 24 -11.00 -13.46 11.89
N HIS A 25 -10.17 -13.72 10.89
CA HIS A 25 -8.71 -13.75 10.99
C HIS A 25 -8.08 -12.61 10.19
N TYR A 26 -6.85 -12.25 10.57
CA TYR A 26 -6.03 -11.24 9.89
C TYR A 26 -4.78 -11.90 9.33
N TYR A 27 -4.46 -11.58 8.10
CA TYR A 27 -3.27 -12.03 7.40
C TYR A 27 -2.50 -10.80 6.93
N ALA A 28 -1.28 -10.60 7.45
CA ALA A 28 -0.43 -9.50 7.02
C ALA A 28 0.64 -10.01 6.06
N TYR A 29 0.80 -9.29 4.95
CA TYR A 29 1.84 -9.54 3.94
C TYR A 29 2.67 -8.26 3.82
N GLY A 30 3.92 -8.39 3.38
CA GLY A 30 4.76 -7.22 3.16
C GLY A 30 6.03 -7.52 2.40
N THR A 31 6.68 -6.48 1.97
CA THR A 31 8.04 -6.54 1.43
C THR A 31 8.99 -6.97 2.55
N GLY A 32 9.77 -8.00 2.30
CA GLY A 32 10.68 -8.55 3.30
C GLY A 32 11.79 -9.41 2.71
N SER A 33 12.58 -10.00 3.59
CA SER A 33 13.62 -10.95 3.19
C SER A 33 13.02 -12.18 2.53
N ARG A 34 13.74 -12.75 1.58
CA ARG A 34 13.38 -14.06 1.00
C ARG A 34 13.67 -15.20 1.97
N SER A 35 12.93 -16.29 1.82
CA SER A 35 13.24 -17.53 2.53
C SER A 35 14.57 -18.15 2.06
N PRO A 36 15.17 -19.08 2.81
CA PRO A 36 16.31 -19.87 2.34
C PRO A 36 16.04 -20.59 1.00
N ASP A 37 14.79 -21.00 0.77
CA ASP A 37 14.36 -21.66 -0.49
C ASP A 37 14.00 -20.66 -1.59
N GLY A 38 14.20 -19.36 -1.35
CA GLY A 38 13.97 -18.28 -2.29
C GLY A 38 12.52 -17.80 -2.41
N TRP A 39 11.60 -18.22 -1.54
CA TRP A 39 10.22 -17.70 -1.52
C TRP A 39 10.18 -16.25 -1.07
N ALA A 40 9.20 -15.51 -1.56
CA ALA A 40 9.03 -14.09 -1.28
C ALA A 40 7.80 -13.84 -0.40
N PHE A 41 7.74 -12.65 0.19
CA PHE A 41 6.69 -12.09 1.02
C PHE A 41 6.42 -12.88 2.31
N PRO A 42 7.01 -12.45 3.42
CA PRO A 42 6.63 -12.97 4.73
C PRO A 42 5.13 -12.80 4.94
N VAL A 43 4.50 -13.80 5.55
CA VAL A 43 3.09 -13.75 5.92
C VAL A 43 2.93 -14.00 7.42
N LEU A 44 2.13 -13.15 8.05
CA LEU A 44 1.78 -13.21 9.45
C LEU A 44 0.29 -13.50 9.62
N HIS A 45 -0.07 -14.11 10.74
CA HIS A 45 -1.46 -14.36 11.12
C HIS A 45 -1.75 -13.78 12.49
N SER A 46 -2.93 -13.18 12.65
CA SER A 46 -3.44 -12.70 13.93
C SER A 46 -4.96 -12.89 14.03
N THR A 47 -5.50 -12.82 15.24
CA THR A 47 -6.94 -12.74 15.51
C THR A 47 -7.35 -11.44 16.19
N ASP A 48 -6.37 -10.57 16.48
CA ASP A 48 -6.60 -9.35 17.28
C ASP A 48 -5.85 -8.11 16.78
N LEU A 49 -5.13 -8.19 15.65
CA LEU A 49 -4.29 -7.13 15.05
C LEU A 49 -3.02 -6.76 15.84
N VAL A 50 -2.78 -7.37 16.97
CA VAL A 50 -1.67 -7.02 17.88
C VAL A 50 -0.70 -8.19 18.08
N ASN A 51 -1.24 -9.40 18.26
CA ASN A 51 -0.45 -10.60 18.41
C ASN A 51 -0.27 -11.30 17.07
N TRP A 52 0.85 -11.02 16.41
CA TRP A 52 1.18 -11.55 15.09
C TRP A 52 2.07 -12.79 15.19
N GLN A 53 1.68 -13.85 14.51
CA GLN A 53 2.42 -15.10 14.41
C GLN A 53 2.97 -15.26 12.98
N PRO A 54 4.30 -15.31 12.78
CA PRO A 54 4.88 -15.64 11.48
C PRO A 54 4.43 -17.01 10.98
N ARG A 55 4.06 -17.09 9.70
CA ARG A 55 3.61 -18.31 9.02
C ARG A 55 4.52 -18.70 7.85
N GLY A 56 5.69 -18.10 7.75
CA GLY A 56 6.64 -18.32 6.66
C GLY A 56 6.52 -17.30 5.54
N TRP A 57 6.64 -17.75 4.32
CA TRP A 57 6.57 -16.94 3.11
C TRP A 57 5.44 -17.42 2.21
N SER A 58 4.77 -16.47 1.56
CA SER A 58 3.51 -16.73 0.88
C SER A 58 3.61 -16.90 -0.64
N LEU A 59 4.71 -16.45 -1.30
CA LEU A 59 4.86 -16.53 -2.75
C LEU A 59 6.01 -17.47 -3.15
N ILE A 60 5.73 -18.41 -4.06
CA ILE A 60 6.75 -19.11 -4.84
C ILE A 60 6.98 -18.31 -6.12
N PRO A 61 8.10 -17.55 -6.24
CA PRO A 61 8.31 -16.69 -7.38
C PRO A 61 8.66 -17.48 -8.65
N PRO A 62 8.25 -16.99 -9.83
CA PRO A 62 8.58 -17.63 -11.12
C PRO A 62 10.01 -17.34 -11.58
N GLY A 63 10.81 -16.64 -10.79
CA GLY A 63 12.13 -16.09 -11.08
C GLY A 63 12.22 -14.68 -10.49
N GLY A 64 13.18 -13.87 -10.97
CA GLY A 64 13.33 -12.48 -10.54
C GLY A 64 14.13 -12.30 -9.26
N ASP A 65 14.41 -11.05 -8.90
CA ASP A 65 15.33 -10.70 -7.82
C ASP A 65 14.75 -9.75 -6.78
N GLU A 66 13.80 -8.89 -7.12
CA GLU A 66 13.16 -7.96 -6.21
C GLU A 66 11.63 -8.10 -6.26
N PHE A 67 11.01 -8.23 -5.09
CA PHE A 67 9.58 -8.43 -4.92
C PHE A 67 9.07 -7.42 -3.90
N TRP A 68 8.09 -6.57 -4.30
CA TRP A 68 7.61 -5.46 -3.47
C TRP A 68 6.10 -5.42 -3.38
N ALA A 69 5.62 -4.85 -2.26
CA ALA A 69 4.27 -4.39 -2.00
C ALA A 69 3.16 -5.40 -2.41
N PRO A 70 3.09 -6.57 -1.75
CA PRO A 70 2.03 -7.54 -2.01
C PRO A 70 0.71 -7.08 -1.39
N GLU A 71 -0.38 -7.11 -2.18
CA GLU A 71 -1.75 -6.98 -1.68
C GLU A 71 -2.61 -8.14 -2.13
N VAL A 72 -3.57 -8.56 -1.31
CA VAL A 72 -4.37 -9.76 -1.56
C VAL A 72 -5.85 -9.45 -1.58
N ALA A 73 -6.51 -9.79 -2.68
CA ALA A 73 -7.96 -9.81 -2.80
C ALA A 73 -8.51 -11.24 -2.74
N TYR A 74 -9.71 -11.40 -2.18
CA TYR A 74 -10.46 -12.65 -2.22
C TYR A 74 -11.65 -12.52 -3.15
N HIS A 75 -11.77 -13.43 -4.10
CA HIS A 75 -12.90 -13.48 -5.02
C HIS A 75 -13.24 -14.93 -5.41
N ASN A 76 -14.50 -15.32 -5.23
CA ASN A 76 -15.06 -16.62 -5.65
C ASN A 76 -14.20 -17.84 -5.22
N GLY A 77 -13.79 -17.89 -3.96
CA GLY A 77 -13.02 -19.03 -3.42
C GLY A 77 -11.52 -19.01 -3.70
N VAL A 78 -11.02 -17.96 -4.37
CA VAL A 78 -9.61 -17.80 -4.73
C VAL A 78 -9.04 -16.51 -4.13
N PHE A 79 -7.84 -16.58 -3.60
CA PHE A 79 -7.04 -15.42 -3.20
C PHE A 79 -6.11 -15.04 -4.34
N TYR A 80 -6.09 -13.75 -4.66
CA TYR A 80 -5.28 -13.13 -5.71
C TYR A 80 -4.29 -12.18 -5.05
N MET A 81 -3.01 -12.50 -5.11
CA MET A 81 -1.93 -11.65 -4.62
C MET A 81 -1.38 -10.83 -5.78
N TYR A 82 -1.57 -9.53 -5.73
CA TYR A 82 -0.96 -8.56 -6.65
C TYR A 82 0.37 -8.11 -6.06
N TYR A 83 1.40 -8.00 -6.89
CA TYR A 83 2.73 -7.64 -6.42
C TYR A 83 3.59 -7.03 -7.53
N SER A 84 4.63 -6.33 -7.15
CA SER A 84 5.63 -5.80 -8.06
C SER A 84 6.85 -6.72 -8.07
N ALA A 85 7.36 -7.03 -9.26
CA ALA A 85 8.56 -7.87 -9.39
C ALA A 85 9.47 -7.38 -10.51
N ARG A 86 10.79 -7.53 -10.31
CA ARG A 86 11.83 -7.21 -11.26
C ARG A 86 12.57 -8.47 -11.73
N GLY A 87 13.11 -8.42 -12.95
CA GLY A 87 14.02 -9.45 -13.47
C GLY A 87 13.37 -10.76 -13.89
N ILE A 88 12.02 -10.78 -14.09
CA ILE A 88 11.32 -11.95 -14.62
C ILE A 88 11.27 -11.85 -16.15
N ASP A 89 10.44 -10.95 -16.68
CA ASP A 89 10.28 -10.76 -18.13
C ASP A 89 10.96 -9.48 -18.61
N ARG A 90 11.22 -8.54 -17.70
CA ARG A 90 11.77 -7.22 -17.96
C ARG A 90 12.80 -6.81 -16.91
N LYS A 91 13.61 -5.82 -17.30
CA LYS A 91 14.66 -5.29 -16.43
C LYS A 91 14.11 -4.53 -15.22
N ASP A 92 13.02 -3.79 -15.41
CA ASP A 92 12.41 -2.95 -14.37
C ASP A 92 11.19 -3.64 -13.77
N HIS A 93 10.66 -3.11 -12.66
CA HIS A 93 9.52 -3.67 -11.97
C HIS A 93 8.24 -3.66 -12.81
N GLN A 94 7.50 -4.74 -12.72
CA GLN A 94 6.21 -4.94 -13.38
C GLN A 94 5.19 -5.51 -12.41
N LEU A 95 3.94 -5.12 -12.57
CA LEU A 95 2.83 -5.69 -11.81
C LEU A 95 2.47 -7.07 -12.30
N ARG A 96 2.34 -7.98 -11.35
CA ARG A 96 1.98 -9.39 -11.56
C ARG A 96 0.89 -9.80 -10.58
N VAL A 97 0.27 -10.94 -10.85
CA VAL A 97 -0.72 -11.56 -9.98
C VAL A 97 -0.40 -13.04 -9.79
N ALA A 98 -0.52 -13.50 -8.54
CA ALA A 98 -0.38 -14.89 -8.15
C ALA A 98 -1.64 -15.35 -7.43
N THR A 99 -1.95 -16.66 -7.47
CA THR A 99 -3.20 -17.19 -6.95
C THR A 99 -2.99 -18.36 -5.99
N HIS A 100 -3.91 -18.51 -5.03
CA HIS A 100 -4.03 -19.70 -4.19
C HIS A 100 -5.43 -19.78 -3.57
N THR A 101 -5.81 -20.96 -3.05
CA THR A 101 -7.10 -21.19 -2.34
C THR A 101 -7.00 -20.99 -0.82
N SER A 102 -5.82 -20.67 -0.30
CA SER A 102 -5.56 -20.33 1.11
C SER A 102 -4.91 -18.96 1.21
N PRO A 103 -5.28 -18.11 2.18
CA PRO A 103 -4.63 -16.81 2.39
C PRO A 103 -3.15 -16.94 2.79
N LEU A 104 -2.71 -18.08 3.32
CA LEU A 104 -1.31 -18.31 3.65
C LEU A 104 -0.44 -18.68 2.43
N GLY A 105 -1.06 -18.95 1.29
CA GLY A 105 -0.36 -19.46 0.11
C GLY A 105 0.00 -20.94 0.24
N PRO A 106 1.03 -21.43 -0.49
CA PRO A 106 1.95 -20.64 -1.33
C PRO A 106 1.30 -20.19 -2.65
N PHE A 107 1.25 -18.89 -2.84
CA PHE A 107 0.75 -18.32 -4.10
C PHE A 107 1.69 -18.67 -5.24
N ARG A 108 1.11 -18.88 -6.41
CA ARG A 108 1.84 -19.16 -7.66
C ARG A 108 1.45 -18.14 -8.71
N ASP A 109 2.47 -17.57 -9.34
CA ASP A 109 2.29 -16.57 -10.39
C ASP A 109 1.40 -17.10 -11.53
N ALA A 110 0.47 -16.28 -11.99
CA ALA A 110 -0.44 -16.63 -13.07
C ALA A 110 0.16 -16.49 -14.48
N GLY A 111 1.40 -15.96 -14.56
CA GLY A 111 2.15 -15.83 -15.81
C GLY A 111 1.88 -14.55 -16.61
N ASN A 112 0.97 -13.69 -16.18
CA ASN A 112 0.57 -12.50 -16.92
C ASN A 112 1.18 -11.22 -16.32
N LEU A 113 1.67 -10.32 -17.16
CA LEU A 113 1.88 -8.92 -16.82
C LEU A 113 0.53 -8.20 -16.85
N LEU A 114 0.23 -7.45 -15.80
CA LEU A 114 -1.03 -6.70 -15.74
C LEU A 114 -1.03 -5.45 -16.62
N VAL A 115 0.15 -4.81 -16.77
CA VAL A 115 0.31 -3.57 -17.53
C VAL A 115 1.51 -3.68 -18.50
N PRO A 116 1.41 -4.51 -19.55
CA PRO A 116 2.57 -4.85 -20.40
C PRO A 116 3.13 -3.67 -21.21
N ASP A 117 2.35 -2.63 -21.43
CA ASP A 117 2.78 -1.48 -22.27
C ASP A 117 3.56 -0.41 -21.48
N GLN A 118 3.63 -0.51 -20.15
CA GLN A 118 4.39 0.41 -19.32
C GLN A 118 5.79 -0.15 -19.00
N PRO A 119 6.84 0.69 -19.05
CA PRO A 119 8.20 0.25 -18.72
C PRO A 119 8.38 -0.03 -17.23
N PHE A 120 7.64 0.65 -16.36
CA PHE A 120 7.70 0.55 -14.91
C PHE A 120 6.31 0.67 -14.29
N THR A 121 5.93 -0.32 -13.47
CA THR A 121 4.69 -0.30 -12.69
C THR A 121 4.88 -1.00 -11.35
N ILE A 122 4.35 -0.38 -10.26
CA ILE A 122 4.45 -0.90 -8.90
C ILE A 122 3.15 -0.66 -8.11
N ASP A 123 3.05 -1.29 -6.95
CA ASP A 123 2.09 -0.98 -5.87
C ASP A 123 0.62 -1.12 -6.30
N ALA A 124 0.27 -2.33 -6.71
CA ALA A 124 -1.09 -2.64 -7.11
C ALA A 124 -2.04 -2.74 -5.90
N HIS A 125 -3.11 -1.95 -5.91
CA HIS A 125 -4.19 -1.98 -4.93
C HIS A 125 -5.51 -2.40 -5.60
N PRO A 126 -5.97 -3.65 -5.41
CA PRO A 126 -7.27 -4.11 -5.89
C PRO A 126 -8.39 -3.57 -5.01
N PHE A 127 -9.39 -2.96 -5.64
CA PHE A 127 -10.57 -2.42 -4.96
C PHE A 127 -11.85 -2.92 -5.61
N GLN A 128 -12.77 -3.48 -4.82
CA GLN A 128 -14.11 -3.83 -5.28
C GLN A 128 -15.10 -2.74 -4.90
N ASP A 129 -15.76 -2.15 -5.90
CA ASP A 129 -16.81 -1.16 -5.68
C ASP A 129 -18.13 -1.82 -5.25
N ARG A 130 -19.09 -1.02 -4.80
CA ARG A 130 -20.41 -1.46 -4.28
C ARG A 130 -21.24 -2.25 -5.29
N ASP A 131 -21.06 -2.01 -6.57
CA ASP A 131 -21.72 -2.72 -7.66
C ASP A 131 -21.08 -4.08 -7.97
N GLY A 132 -19.98 -4.42 -7.27
CA GLY A 132 -19.21 -5.64 -7.45
C GLY A 132 -18.12 -5.54 -8.51
N GLN A 133 -18.01 -4.43 -9.23
CA GLN A 133 -16.93 -4.20 -10.19
C GLN A 133 -15.59 -4.01 -9.49
N TRP A 134 -14.55 -4.66 -10.00
CA TRP A 134 -13.19 -4.52 -9.52
C TRP A 134 -12.42 -3.47 -10.32
N TYR A 135 -11.55 -2.75 -9.62
CA TYR A 135 -10.62 -1.75 -10.13
C TYR A 135 -9.24 -2.01 -9.55
N LEU A 136 -8.20 -1.72 -10.34
CA LEU A 136 -6.82 -1.78 -9.88
C LEU A 136 -6.23 -0.37 -9.88
N PHE A 137 -5.83 0.10 -8.71
CA PHE A 137 -4.99 1.29 -8.55
C PHE A 137 -3.53 0.84 -8.60
N TYR A 138 -2.68 1.59 -9.25
CA TYR A 138 -1.25 1.28 -9.32
C TYR A 138 -0.42 2.51 -9.64
N SER A 139 0.88 2.42 -9.42
CA SER A 139 1.83 3.49 -9.68
C SER A 139 2.60 3.25 -10.98
N GLN A 140 2.77 4.31 -11.76
CA GLN A 140 3.60 4.34 -12.97
C GLN A 140 4.34 5.67 -13.10
N ASP A 141 5.33 5.73 -13.99
CA ASP A 141 6.15 6.91 -14.19
C ASP A 141 5.55 7.90 -15.20
N PHE A 142 5.72 9.19 -14.92
CA PHE A 142 5.30 10.32 -15.76
C PHE A 142 6.50 11.21 -16.02
N LEU A 143 6.85 11.40 -17.31
CA LEU A 143 7.99 12.21 -17.74
C LEU A 143 7.60 13.61 -18.21
N THR A 144 6.30 13.90 -18.38
CA THR A 144 5.80 15.20 -18.80
C THR A 144 5.70 16.17 -17.64
N ILE A 145 6.05 17.42 -17.87
CA ILE A 145 5.88 18.53 -16.93
C ILE A 145 4.66 19.32 -17.37
N ASP A 146 3.57 19.18 -16.61
CA ASP A 146 2.31 19.90 -16.86
C ASP A 146 1.95 20.62 -15.55
N ASP A 147 2.12 21.93 -15.47
CA ASP A 147 1.82 22.71 -14.25
C ASP A 147 0.42 22.39 -13.70
N PRO A 148 0.28 22.03 -12.40
CA PRO A 148 1.28 22.03 -11.31
C PRO A 148 2.09 20.73 -11.16
N TYR A 149 2.01 19.78 -12.08
CA TYR A 149 2.59 18.45 -11.94
C TYR A 149 4.10 18.42 -12.25
N ARG A 150 4.80 17.50 -11.60
CA ARG A 150 6.24 17.27 -11.69
C ARG A 150 6.54 15.91 -12.29
N VAL A 151 7.76 15.75 -12.80
CA VAL A 151 8.28 14.46 -13.26
C VAL A 151 8.40 13.49 -12.10
N GLY A 152 7.94 12.26 -12.29
CA GLY A 152 8.07 11.23 -11.26
C GLY A 152 7.01 10.16 -11.33
N THR A 153 6.92 9.37 -10.27
CA THR A 153 5.95 8.28 -10.13
C THR A 153 4.63 8.83 -9.60
N GLY A 154 3.50 8.45 -10.20
CA GLY A 154 2.16 8.85 -9.79
C GLY A 154 1.17 7.69 -9.91
N ILE A 155 -0.05 7.87 -9.44
CA ILE A 155 -1.07 6.83 -9.35
C ILE A 155 -2.09 6.96 -10.47
N VAL A 156 -2.45 5.82 -11.03
CA VAL A 156 -3.56 5.63 -11.99
C VAL A 156 -4.52 4.56 -11.46
N VAL A 157 -5.73 4.53 -12.02
CA VAL A 157 -6.73 3.49 -11.80
C VAL A 157 -7.23 2.96 -13.13
N ASP A 158 -7.41 1.64 -13.23
CA ASP A 158 -8.02 0.99 -14.38
C ASP A 158 -9.09 0.00 -13.94
N ARG A 159 -10.10 -0.20 -14.78
CA ARG A 159 -11.16 -1.19 -14.55
C ARG A 159 -10.61 -2.59 -14.81
N MET A 160 -10.94 -3.52 -13.94
CA MET A 160 -10.60 -4.93 -14.12
C MET A 160 -11.70 -5.63 -14.92
N LEU A 161 -11.33 -6.35 -15.98
CA LEU A 161 -12.23 -7.20 -16.75
C LEU A 161 -12.49 -8.53 -16.01
N ASP A 162 -11.45 -9.04 -15.38
CA ASP A 162 -11.42 -10.13 -14.42
C ASP A 162 -10.26 -9.91 -13.43
N MET A 163 -10.01 -10.88 -12.53
CA MET A 163 -8.98 -10.72 -11.49
C MET A 163 -7.54 -10.78 -12.02
N VAL A 164 -7.31 -10.97 -13.30
CA VAL A 164 -5.98 -11.08 -13.93
C VAL A 164 -5.82 -10.23 -15.20
N THR A 165 -6.86 -9.47 -15.59
CA THR A 165 -6.90 -8.70 -16.84
C THR A 165 -7.48 -7.30 -16.60
N LEU A 166 -6.77 -6.26 -17.03
CA LEU A 166 -7.24 -4.87 -17.00
C LEU A 166 -7.92 -4.49 -18.32
N ALA A 167 -8.76 -3.47 -18.28
CA ALA A 167 -9.40 -2.90 -19.49
C ALA A 167 -8.40 -2.20 -20.41
N GLY A 168 -7.26 -1.74 -19.90
CA GLY A 168 -6.27 -0.98 -20.67
C GLY A 168 -6.66 0.49 -20.91
N GLU A 169 -7.51 1.03 -20.05
CA GLU A 169 -8.02 2.42 -20.14
C GLU A 169 -7.72 3.20 -18.83
N PRO A 170 -6.44 3.28 -18.40
CA PRO A 170 -6.11 3.87 -17.13
C PRO A 170 -6.48 5.35 -17.04
N ARG A 171 -6.96 5.78 -15.87
CA ARG A 171 -7.24 7.16 -15.51
C ARG A 171 -6.25 7.64 -14.46
N VAL A 172 -5.74 8.85 -14.62
CA VAL A 172 -4.85 9.47 -13.64
C VAL A 172 -5.64 9.78 -12.38
N VAL A 173 -5.15 9.28 -11.24
CA VAL A 173 -5.65 9.59 -9.89
C VAL A 173 -4.94 10.82 -9.36
N ILE A 174 -3.60 10.75 -9.30
CA ILE A 174 -2.75 11.87 -8.85
C ILE A 174 -1.34 11.73 -9.41
N ARG A 175 -0.72 12.87 -9.71
CA ARG A 175 0.70 12.99 -10.05
C ARG A 175 1.44 13.81 -8.99
N PRO A 176 2.76 13.70 -8.87
CA PRO A 176 3.54 14.54 -7.98
C PRO A 176 3.31 16.03 -8.26
N HIS A 177 3.13 16.83 -7.20
CA HIS A 177 2.75 18.25 -7.33
C HIS A 177 3.30 19.12 -6.19
N ALA A 178 3.92 18.54 -5.16
CA ALA A 178 4.40 19.24 -3.96
C ALA A 178 5.86 18.92 -3.65
N ASP A 179 6.58 19.87 -3.02
CA ASP A 179 8.02 19.76 -2.73
C ASP A 179 8.37 18.59 -1.81
N TRP A 180 7.50 18.28 -0.83
CA TRP A 180 7.74 17.20 0.11
C TRP A 180 7.76 15.81 -0.56
N GLN A 181 7.23 15.68 -1.78
CA GLN A 181 7.18 14.45 -2.56
C GLN A 181 8.50 14.17 -3.30
N LEU A 182 9.53 15.00 -3.12
CA LEU A 182 10.84 14.77 -3.73
C LEU A 182 11.44 13.46 -3.22
N PHE A 183 11.62 12.50 -4.14
CA PHE A 183 12.31 11.26 -3.87
C PHE A 183 13.82 11.43 -4.00
N LYS A 184 14.28 11.99 -5.12
CA LYS A 184 15.71 12.17 -5.36
C LYS A 184 15.97 13.30 -6.36
N ALA A 185 16.75 14.28 -5.92
CA ALA A 185 17.24 15.34 -6.80
C ALA A 185 18.30 14.79 -7.78
N GLN A 186 18.34 15.35 -8.98
CA GLN A 186 19.32 15.06 -10.04
C GLN A 186 19.48 13.55 -10.33
N ARG A 187 18.36 12.82 -10.39
CA ARG A 187 18.33 11.38 -10.65
C ARG A 187 18.46 11.09 -12.15
N PRO A 188 19.50 10.33 -12.59
CA PRO A 188 19.60 9.85 -13.97
C PRO A 188 18.54 8.77 -14.21
N MET A 189 17.57 9.01 -15.12
CA MET A 189 16.56 8.06 -15.57
C MET A 189 16.15 8.38 -17.00
N TYR A 190 15.73 7.38 -17.75
CA TYR A 190 15.18 7.54 -19.11
C TYR A 190 16.05 8.39 -20.06
N GLY A 191 17.40 8.32 -19.90
CA GLY A 191 18.35 9.05 -20.73
C GLY A 191 18.50 10.54 -20.40
N ALA A 192 17.90 11.03 -19.33
CA ALA A 192 17.99 12.40 -18.85
C ALA A 192 18.26 12.46 -17.33
N VAL A 193 18.35 13.67 -16.79
CA VAL A 193 18.51 13.90 -15.36
C VAL A 193 17.31 14.70 -14.87
N TYR A 194 16.64 14.19 -13.82
CA TYR A 194 15.42 14.79 -13.27
C TYR A 194 15.53 15.01 -11.78
N ASP A 195 14.89 16.02 -11.24
CA ASP A 195 14.42 15.99 -9.88
C ASP A 195 13.19 15.09 -9.85
N TRP A 196 13.36 13.91 -9.25
CA TRP A 196 12.36 12.83 -9.28
C TRP A 196 11.46 12.88 -8.06
N TYR A 197 10.17 12.99 -8.30
CA TYR A 197 9.15 13.01 -7.25
C TYR A 197 8.38 11.69 -7.23
N THR A 198 7.95 11.25 -6.05
CA THR A 198 7.22 9.99 -5.91
C THR A 198 5.91 10.18 -5.16
N ILE A 199 4.86 9.63 -5.75
CA ILE A 199 3.57 9.30 -5.15
C ILE A 199 3.31 7.83 -5.48
N GLU A 200 3.06 7.00 -4.44
CA GLU A 200 2.95 5.55 -4.54
C GLU A 200 2.05 4.97 -3.46
N GLY A 201 1.84 3.62 -3.45
CA GLY A 201 1.13 2.93 -2.38
C GLY A 201 -0.31 3.38 -2.23
N ALA A 202 -1.10 3.32 -3.32
CA ALA A 202 -2.51 3.66 -3.28
C ALA A 202 -3.28 2.78 -2.31
N ALA A 203 -4.18 3.35 -1.51
CA ALA A 203 -5.12 2.62 -0.67
C ALA A 203 -6.48 3.32 -0.66
N LEU A 204 -7.51 2.67 -1.18
CA LEU A 204 -8.80 3.30 -1.38
C LEU A 204 -9.75 3.07 -0.20
N ARG A 205 -10.49 4.12 0.17
CA ARG A 205 -11.62 4.07 1.09
C ARG A 205 -12.84 4.72 0.47
N LEU A 206 -13.97 4.03 0.59
CA LEU A 206 -15.28 4.58 0.27
C LEU A 206 -15.95 5.00 1.58
N HIS A 207 -16.19 6.30 1.75
CA HIS A 207 -16.84 6.86 2.93
C HIS A 207 -17.85 7.94 2.53
N ASN A 208 -19.09 7.83 3.02
CA ASN A 208 -20.20 8.76 2.71
C ASN A 208 -20.34 9.04 1.20
N ASP A 209 -20.37 7.98 0.39
CA ASP A 209 -20.50 8.03 -1.08
C ASP A 209 -19.38 8.75 -1.82
N ARG A 210 -18.22 8.95 -1.18
CA ARG A 210 -17.03 9.53 -1.78
C ARG A 210 -15.85 8.59 -1.68
N TYR A 211 -15.01 8.60 -2.71
CA TYR A 211 -13.80 7.80 -2.80
C TYR A 211 -12.61 8.60 -2.32
N TYR A 212 -11.90 8.07 -1.35
CA TYR A 212 -10.68 8.64 -0.78
C TYR A 212 -9.52 7.73 -1.16
N CYS A 213 -8.66 8.19 -2.05
CA CYS A 213 -7.43 7.48 -2.39
C CYS A 213 -6.30 8.04 -1.52
N PHE A 214 -5.88 7.27 -0.52
CA PHE A 214 -4.70 7.55 0.26
C PHE A 214 -3.47 7.14 -0.53
N PHE A 215 -2.38 7.85 -0.34
CA PHE A 215 -1.12 7.59 -1.01
C PHE A 215 0.06 7.99 -0.13
N SER A 216 1.22 7.42 -0.41
CA SER A 216 2.47 7.84 0.16
C SER A 216 3.27 8.68 -0.82
N GLY A 217 4.08 9.61 -0.31
CA GLY A 217 4.95 10.43 -1.13
C GLY A 217 6.27 10.74 -0.45
N GLY A 218 7.24 11.17 -1.26
CA GLY A 218 8.60 11.43 -0.79
C GLY A 218 9.53 10.23 -0.94
N ALA A 219 10.61 10.22 -0.19
CA ALA A 219 11.61 9.16 -0.20
C ALA A 219 11.42 8.22 1.00
N TRP A 220 11.06 6.96 0.76
CA TRP A 220 10.84 5.98 1.82
C TRP A 220 12.07 5.74 2.71
N GLU A 221 13.25 6.13 2.24
CA GLU A 221 14.53 6.07 2.96
C GLU A 221 14.75 7.28 3.89
N HIS A 222 13.83 8.27 3.89
CA HIS A 222 14.03 9.55 4.54
C HIS A 222 12.83 9.98 5.39
N ASP A 223 12.99 11.06 6.14
CA ASP A 223 11.98 11.62 7.02
C ASP A 223 10.89 12.44 6.30
N ASN A 224 11.05 12.70 4.99
CA ASN A 224 10.05 13.35 4.18
C ASN A 224 8.97 12.39 3.64
N TYR A 225 9.11 11.07 3.84
CA TYR A 225 8.06 10.11 3.50
C TYR A 225 6.85 10.30 4.40
N GLY A 226 5.65 10.29 3.81
CA GLY A 226 4.42 10.53 4.55
C GLY A 226 3.19 10.15 3.75
N ILE A 227 2.00 10.19 4.41
CA ILE A 227 0.71 9.81 3.82
C ILE A 227 -0.18 11.02 3.65
N ALA A 228 -0.78 11.15 2.46
CA ALA A 228 -1.80 12.12 2.12
C ALA A 228 -2.97 11.45 1.37
N TYR A 229 -3.96 12.21 0.89
CA TYR A 229 -5.08 11.65 0.15
C TYR A 229 -5.65 12.61 -0.88
N VAL A 230 -6.39 12.06 -1.84
CA VAL A 230 -7.25 12.78 -2.79
C VAL A 230 -8.66 12.21 -2.76
N ILE A 231 -9.63 12.98 -3.25
CA ILE A 231 -11.06 12.67 -3.15
C ILE A 231 -11.70 12.71 -4.53
N ALA A 232 -12.64 11.79 -4.77
CA ALA A 232 -13.50 11.80 -5.95
C ALA A 232 -14.93 11.38 -5.61
N ASP A 233 -15.88 11.73 -6.48
CA ASP A 233 -17.27 11.27 -6.40
C ASP A 233 -17.51 9.98 -7.20
N HIS A 234 -16.52 9.55 -7.98
CA HIS A 234 -16.53 8.31 -8.75
C HIS A 234 -15.17 7.60 -8.66
N VAL A 235 -15.17 6.26 -8.65
CA VAL A 235 -13.95 5.45 -8.50
C VAL A 235 -12.87 5.74 -9.57
N LEU A 236 -13.28 6.04 -10.79
CA LEU A 236 -12.39 6.44 -11.89
C LEU A 236 -12.06 7.95 -11.90
N GLY A 237 -12.48 8.69 -10.86
CA GLY A 237 -12.26 10.13 -10.77
C GLY A 237 -13.25 11.01 -11.55
N PRO A 238 -12.90 12.29 -11.79
CA PRO A 238 -11.62 12.90 -11.46
C PRO A 238 -11.38 13.06 -9.97
N TYR A 239 -10.14 12.81 -9.54
CA TYR A 239 -9.72 13.04 -8.18
C TYR A 239 -9.21 14.47 -7.98
N SER A 240 -9.45 15.03 -6.82
CA SER A 240 -9.01 16.36 -6.42
C SER A 240 -8.37 16.35 -5.04
N LEU A 241 -7.48 17.29 -4.81
CA LEU A 241 -6.92 17.55 -3.48
C LEU A 241 -8.03 18.04 -2.54
N PRO A 242 -7.97 17.68 -1.24
CA PRO A 242 -8.89 18.25 -0.26
C PRO A 242 -8.74 19.77 -0.19
N ALA A 243 -9.82 20.47 0.14
CA ALA A 243 -9.78 21.92 0.32
C ALA A 243 -8.88 22.30 1.51
N GLY A 244 -8.10 23.37 1.32
CA GLY A 244 -7.12 23.86 2.32
C GLY A 244 -5.70 23.40 2.04
N ASP A 245 -4.77 23.72 2.95
CA ASP A 245 -3.38 23.27 2.86
C ASP A 245 -3.34 21.74 2.88
N GLN A 246 -2.59 21.17 1.96
CA GLN A 246 -2.47 19.73 1.79
C GLN A 246 -1.96 19.09 3.09
N GLN A 247 -2.87 18.51 3.83
CA GLN A 247 -2.51 17.84 5.07
C GLN A 247 -1.92 16.48 4.74
N VAL A 248 -0.61 16.37 4.86
CA VAL A 248 0.02 15.08 5.05
C VAL A 248 -0.51 14.56 6.40
N LEU A 249 -1.27 13.46 6.34
CA LEU A 249 -1.98 12.90 7.49
C LEU A 249 -1.05 12.19 8.47
N LEU A 250 -0.01 11.52 7.95
CA LEU A 250 1.07 10.94 8.74
C LEU A 250 2.42 11.49 8.26
N ARG A 251 3.24 11.90 9.22
CA ARG A 251 4.60 12.42 9.01
C ARG A 251 5.55 11.84 10.04
N SER A 252 6.84 11.94 9.76
CA SER A 252 7.88 11.68 10.76
C SER A 252 7.69 12.50 12.01
N VAL A 253 7.96 11.87 13.16
CA VAL A 253 8.05 12.53 14.46
C VAL A 253 9.51 12.43 14.93
N PRO A 254 10.27 13.52 14.92
CA PRO A 254 11.69 13.51 15.23
C PRO A 254 12.01 12.78 16.53
N GLY A 255 12.95 11.82 16.47
CA GLY A 255 13.37 11.02 17.61
C GLY A 255 12.49 9.82 17.95
N TYR A 256 11.34 9.63 17.27
CA TYR A 256 10.38 8.55 17.57
C TYR A 256 9.98 7.72 16.34
N VAL A 257 9.56 8.36 15.26
CA VAL A 257 9.05 7.68 14.06
C VAL A 257 9.60 8.36 12.81
N ILE A 258 10.15 7.62 11.88
CA ILE A 258 10.73 8.15 10.64
C ILE A 258 10.02 7.52 9.44
N GLY A 259 9.62 8.34 8.47
CA GLY A 259 9.07 7.92 7.19
C GLY A 259 7.85 6.98 7.28
N PRO A 260 6.78 7.33 8.04
CA PRO A 260 5.58 6.52 8.08
C PRO A 260 4.89 6.56 6.72
N GLY A 261 4.61 5.39 6.13
CA GLY A 261 4.00 5.36 4.81
C GLY A 261 3.61 3.96 4.33
N HIS A 262 3.23 3.89 3.07
CA HIS A 262 2.76 2.70 2.34
C HIS A 262 1.67 1.96 3.13
N ASN A 263 0.51 2.59 3.19
CA ASN A 263 -0.55 2.14 4.07
C ASN A 263 -1.56 1.21 3.41
N SER A 264 -2.13 0.35 4.21
CA SER A 264 -3.38 -0.36 3.98
C SER A 264 -4.39 -0.07 5.10
N PHE A 265 -5.58 -0.64 5.02
CA PHE A 265 -6.61 -0.46 6.03
C PHE A 265 -7.19 -1.79 6.48
N THR A 266 -7.64 -1.80 7.73
CA THR A 266 -8.37 -2.94 8.31
C THR A 266 -9.35 -2.45 9.37
N THR A 267 -10.17 -3.36 9.90
CA THR A 267 -11.10 -3.04 11.00
C THR A 267 -10.77 -3.87 12.23
N SER A 268 -11.16 -3.37 13.39
CA SER A 268 -11.10 -4.13 14.64
C SER A 268 -11.90 -5.45 14.54
N PRO A 269 -11.64 -6.44 15.42
CA PRO A 269 -12.35 -7.73 15.39
C PRO A 269 -13.88 -7.62 15.52
N ASN A 270 -14.40 -6.53 16.11
CA ASN A 270 -15.84 -6.26 16.17
C ASN A 270 -16.38 -5.40 15.01
N GLY A 271 -15.53 -5.05 14.04
CA GLY A 271 -15.89 -4.25 12.87
C GLY A 271 -16.23 -2.78 13.14
N LYS A 272 -16.04 -2.27 14.37
CA LYS A 272 -16.49 -0.92 14.76
C LYS A 272 -15.45 0.17 14.63
N GLN A 273 -14.16 -0.17 14.63
CA GLN A 273 -13.05 0.77 14.52
C GLN A 273 -12.22 0.46 13.29
N GLU A 274 -12.00 1.46 12.47
CA GLU A 274 -11.04 1.37 11.37
C GLU A 274 -9.62 1.66 11.88
N TYR A 275 -8.66 0.94 11.29
CA TYR A 275 -7.23 1.14 11.51
C TYR A 275 -6.53 1.34 10.18
N ILE A 276 -5.61 2.31 10.15
CA ILE A 276 -4.57 2.38 9.15
C ILE A 276 -3.42 1.48 9.58
N VAL A 277 -2.91 0.68 8.64
CA VAL A 277 -1.71 -0.15 8.80
C VAL A 277 -0.64 0.45 7.91
N TYR A 278 0.55 0.66 8.41
CA TYR A 278 1.62 1.30 7.65
C TYR A 278 2.99 0.82 8.12
N HIS A 279 4.04 1.06 7.37
CA HIS A 279 5.38 0.88 7.90
C HIS A 279 5.95 2.20 8.40
N ALA A 280 6.89 2.10 9.33
CA ALA A 280 7.77 3.19 9.72
C ALA A 280 9.16 2.66 10.08
N TRP A 281 10.18 3.49 9.89
CA TRP A 281 11.51 3.25 10.44
C TRP A 281 11.51 3.54 11.93
N ASP A 282 12.28 2.75 12.69
CA ASP A 282 12.67 3.15 14.04
C ASP A 282 13.65 4.34 14.01
N PRO A 283 13.87 5.04 15.15
CA PRO A 283 14.74 6.22 15.20
C PRO A 283 16.19 5.98 14.78
N LYS A 284 16.65 4.71 14.74
CA LYS A 284 18.00 4.34 14.28
C LYS A 284 18.02 3.88 12.83
N MET A 285 16.86 3.88 12.17
CA MET A 285 16.68 3.39 10.79
C MET A 285 17.22 1.97 10.57
N THR A 286 16.96 1.06 11.52
CA THR A 286 17.44 -0.33 11.43
C THR A 286 16.51 -1.22 10.63
N ALA A 287 15.19 -0.95 10.68
CA ALA A 287 14.19 -1.69 9.93
C ALA A 287 12.90 -0.87 9.75
N ARG A 288 12.22 -1.05 8.63
CA ARG A 288 10.81 -0.68 8.47
C ARG A 288 9.96 -1.73 9.17
N ARG A 289 9.10 -1.31 10.08
CA ARG A 289 8.28 -2.19 10.91
C ARG A 289 6.82 -1.87 10.76
N MET A 290 5.97 -2.88 10.90
CA MET A 290 4.53 -2.71 10.79
C MET A 290 3.96 -2.02 12.03
N CYS A 291 3.21 -0.94 11.77
CA CYS A 291 2.50 -0.12 12.74
C CYS A 291 1.01 -0.08 12.40
N ILE A 292 0.17 0.19 13.41
CA ILE A 292 -1.26 0.47 13.24
C ILE A 292 -1.63 1.71 14.03
N ASP A 293 -2.57 2.51 13.52
CA ASP A 293 -3.20 3.57 14.28
C ASP A 293 -4.68 3.71 13.91
N LYS A 294 -5.47 4.34 14.77
CA LYS A 294 -6.89 4.53 14.53
C LYS A 294 -7.13 5.51 13.40
N LEU A 295 -8.09 5.17 12.55
CA LEU A 295 -8.69 6.07 11.58
C LEU A 295 -10.11 6.39 12.02
N ASP A 296 -10.40 7.66 12.17
CA ASP A 296 -11.74 8.21 12.39
C ASP A 296 -12.10 9.19 11.27
N TRP A 297 -13.36 9.63 11.24
CA TRP A 297 -13.88 10.56 10.25
C TRP A 297 -14.56 11.74 10.94
N ASP A 298 -14.08 12.95 10.71
CA ASP A 298 -14.74 14.18 11.13
C ASP A 298 -15.39 14.88 9.93
N ARG A 299 -16.72 14.81 9.83
CA ARG A 299 -17.51 15.42 8.74
C ARG A 299 -16.96 15.12 7.33
N GLY A 300 -16.52 13.88 7.10
CA GLY A 300 -15.95 13.43 5.83
C GLY A 300 -14.46 13.73 5.64
N THR A 301 -13.79 14.23 6.66
CA THR A 301 -12.33 14.37 6.68
C THR A 301 -11.71 13.19 7.45
N PRO A 302 -10.77 12.44 6.87
CA PRO A 302 -10.10 11.37 7.61
C PRO A 302 -9.18 11.95 8.68
N VAL A 303 -9.23 11.37 9.87
CA VAL A 303 -8.42 11.76 11.04
C VAL A 303 -7.64 10.53 11.50
N ILE A 304 -6.32 10.56 11.35
CA ILE A 304 -5.43 9.50 11.83
C ILE A 304 -4.87 9.92 13.18
N HIS A 305 -5.09 9.07 14.20
CA HIS A 305 -4.57 9.30 15.55
C HIS A 305 -3.15 8.73 15.69
N GLY A 306 -2.23 9.24 14.86
CA GLY A 306 -0.85 8.75 14.77
C GLY A 306 0.11 9.74 14.09
N PRO A 307 1.37 9.30 13.84
CA PRO A 307 1.92 8.00 14.23
C PRO A 307 2.16 7.90 15.73
N THR A 308 1.79 6.77 16.36
CA THR A 308 1.98 6.55 17.80
C THR A 308 3.16 5.61 18.09
N TRP A 309 3.80 5.80 19.25
CA TRP A 309 4.91 4.96 19.77
C TRP A 309 4.73 4.59 21.25
N THR A 310 3.65 5.05 21.87
CA THR A 310 3.27 4.75 23.25
C THR A 310 2.04 3.84 23.27
N PRO A 311 1.73 3.13 24.38
CA PRO A 311 0.55 2.29 24.48
C PRO A 311 -0.75 3.04 24.14
N GLN A 312 -1.53 2.47 23.22
CA GLN A 312 -2.81 3.01 22.76
C GLN A 312 -3.95 2.06 23.10
N PRO A 313 -5.15 2.57 23.41
CA PRO A 313 -6.29 1.71 23.69
C PRO A 313 -6.71 0.94 22.44
N LEU A 314 -6.86 -0.38 22.55
CA LEU A 314 -7.41 -1.24 21.51
C LEU A 314 -8.95 -1.27 21.63
N ALA A 315 -9.64 -1.19 20.50
CA ALA A 315 -11.09 -1.35 20.50
C ALA A 315 -11.47 -2.75 21.02
N LYS A 316 -12.33 -2.79 22.04
CA LYS A 316 -12.74 -4.06 22.67
C LYS A 316 -13.50 -4.93 21.68
N SER A 317 -13.17 -6.23 21.60
CA SER A 317 -14.08 -7.21 21.01
C SER A 317 -15.37 -7.23 21.85
N ASN A 318 -16.53 -7.24 21.20
CA ASN A 318 -17.76 -7.56 21.93
C ASN A 318 -17.63 -9.03 22.39
N THR A 319 -17.53 -9.24 23.70
CA THR A 319 -17.77 -10.54 24.32
C THR A 319 -19.24 -10.87 24.23
#